data_c59beb956d9b6650b95dfe5867791fcf
#
_entry.id   c59beb956d9b6650b95dfe5867791fcf
#
_cell.length_a   1.000
_cell.length_b   1.000
_cell.length_c   1.000
_cell.angle_alpha   90.00
_cell.angle_beta   90.00
_cell.angle_gamma   90.00
#
_symmetry.space_group_name_H-M   'P 1'
#
loop_
_entity.id
_entity.type
_entity.pdbx_description
1 polymer ?
#
loop_
_entity_poly.entity_id
_entity_poly.type
_entity_poly.pdbx_seq_one_letter_code
_entity_poly.pdbx_strand_id
1 'polypeptide(L)'
;MVIVGAGRADQQVEFTPFELLFDGKKMLASLYGSAAIQRDYARMLGLWRTGRLDLDGMITQRLKLDDIDQALAALGRGDVVRQVIIHD
;
A
#
# COMPACT_ATOMS: atom_id res chain seq x y z
N MET A 1 -3.44 -17.69 2.06
CA MET A 1 -2.57 -16.67 1.45
C MET A 1 -3.43 -15.53 0.91
N VAL A 2 -3.02 -14.29 1.11
CA VAL A 2 -3.68 -13.12 0.51
C VAL A 2 -2.66 -12.39 -0.35
N ILE A 3 -2.99 -12.15 -1.61
CA ILE A 3 -2.19 -11.36 -2.54
C ILE A 3 -2.61 -9.90 -2.39
N VAL A 4 -1.67 -9.05 -2.02
CA VAL A 4 -1.86 -7.61 -1.90
C VAL A 4 -0.84 -6.86 -2.75
N GLY A 5 -1.23 -5.72 -3.28
CA GLY A 5 -0.38 -4.93 -4.18
C GLY A 5 -0.45 -5.42 -5.63
N ALA A 6 -0.25 -4.48 -6.54
CA ALA A 6 -0.20 -4.75 -7.96
C ALA A 6 1.26 -4.93 -8.39
N GLY A 7 1.65 -6.14 -8.73
CA GLY A 7 2.90 -6.42 -9.43
C GLY A 7 2.82 -5.99 -10.90
N ARG A 8 3.84 -6.33 -11.68
CA ARG A 8 3.80 -6.13 -13.14
C ARG A 8 2.70 -7.02 -13.76
N ALA A 9 2.04 -6.53 -14.78
CA ALA A 9 0.93 -7.25 -15.45
C ALA A 9 1.38 -8.56 -16.14
N ASP A 10 2.67 -8.68 -16.45
CA ASP A 10 3.28 -9.84 -17.07
C ASP A 10 3.90 -10.83 -16.05
N GLN A 11 3.81 -10.51 -14.75
CA GLN A 11 4.34 -11.37 -13.70
C GLN A 11 3.44 -12.60 -13.52
N GLN A 12 4.06 -13.77 -13.55
CA GLN A 12 3.39 -15.05 -13.34
C GLN A 12 3.91 -15.72 -12.09
N VAL A 13 3.05 -16.48 -11.44
CA VAL A 13 3.39 -17.30 -10.27
C VAL A 13 2.91 -18.73 -10.54
N GLU A 14 3.81 -19.69 -10.40
CA GLU A 14 3.48 -21.09 -10.48
C GLU A 14 3.14 -21.64 -9.09
N PHE A 15 2.17 -22.50 -9.01
CA PHE A 15 1.84 -23.22 -7.77
C PHE A 15 1.33 -24.63 -8.08
N THR A 16 1.44 -25.52 -7.11
CA THR A 16 0.97 -26.89 -7.21
C THR A 16 -0.46 -26.98 -6.68
N PRO A 17 -1.49 -27.20 -7.53
CA PRO A 17 -2.89 -27.29 -7.09
C PRO A 17 -3.11 -28.35 -6.00
N PHE A 18 -2.32 -29.43 -6.02
CA PHE A 18 -2.38 -30.51 -5.04
C PHE A 18 -2.14 -29.99 -3.60
N GLU A 19 -1.16 -29.10 -3.40
CA GLU A 19 -0.88 -28.52 -2.08
C GLU A 19 -2.03 -27.65 -1.57
N LEU A 20 -2.66 -26.89 -2.48
CA LEU A 20 -3.84 -26.10 -2.10
C LEU A 20 -4.99 -26.98 -1.63
N LEU A 21 -5.22 -28.10 -2.35
CA LEU A 21 -6.30 -29.02 -2.06
C LEU A 21 -6.07 -29.75 -0.73
N PHE A 22 -4.89 -30.37 -0.56
CA PHE A 22 -4.58 -31.21 0.60
C PHE A 22 -4.50 -30.42 1.90
N ASP A 23 -3.94 -29.22 1.86
CA ASP A 23 -3.79 -28.37 3.04
C ASP A 23 -5.03 -27.51 3.32
N GLY A 24 -6.07 -27.61 2.50
CA GLY A 24 -7.27 -26.77 2.60
C GLY A 24 -6.97 -25.27 2.51
N LYS A 25 -5.88 -24.90 1.83
CA LYS A 25 -5.44 -23.51 1.71
C LYS A 25 -6.37 -22.72 0.80
N LYS A 26 -6.50 -21.44 1.09
CA LYS A 26 -7.25 -20.48 0.26
C LYS A 26 -6.30 -19.43 -0.29
N MET A 27 -6.48 -19.09 -1.57
CA MET A 27 -5.82 -17.97 -2.21
C MET A 27 -6.84 -16.88 -2.47
N LEU A 28 -6.59 -15.70 -1.95
CA LEU A 28 -7.45 -14.53 -2.06
C LEU A 28 -6.65 -13.36 -2.62
N ALA A 29 -7.34 -12.43 -3.24
CA ALA A 29 -6.74 -11.16 -3.65
C ALA A 29 -7.42 -10.02 -2.90
N SER A 30 -6.65 -8.97 -2.60
CA SER A 30 -7.17 -7.76 -1.98
C SER A 30 -6.58 -6.54 -2.67
N LEU A 31 -7.43 -5.81 -3.38
CA LEU A 31 -7.08 -4.53 -4.00
C LEU A 31 -7.55 -3.41 -3.07
N TYR A 32 -6.64 -2.51 -2.69
CA TYR A 32 -6.90 -1.42 -1.74
C TYR A 32 -7.58 -1.89 -0.44
N GLY A 33 -7.15 -3.07 0.09
CA GLY A 33 -7.76 -3.64 1.28
C GLY A 33 -9.22 -4.09 1.08
N SER A 34 -9.67 -4.29 -0.17
CA SER A 34 -11.07 -4.59 -0.52
C SER A 34 -12.04 -3.51 0.01
N ALA A 35 -11.57 -2.26 0.10
CA ALA A 35 -12.29 -1.14 0.71
C ALA A 35 -13.43 -0.63 -0.18
N ALA A 36 -14.54 -0.25 0.44
CA ALA A 36 -15.56 0.59 -0.17
C ALA A 36 -15.11 2.04 -0.06
N ILE A 37 -14.37 2.52 -1.07
CA ILE A 37 -13.56 3.74 -1.02
C ILE A 37 -14.32 4.93 -0.45
N GLN A 38 -15.51 5.26 -0.95
CA GLN A 38 -16.28 6.42 -0.50
C GLN A 38 -16.62 6.38 0.99
N ARG A 39 -17.02 5.21 1.49
CA ARG A 39 -17.36 5.02 2.90
C ARG A 39 -16.12 5.00 3.79
N ASP A 40 -15.12 4.25 3.36
CA ASP A 40 -13.98 3.93 4.22
C ASP A 40 -12.99 5.10 4.31
N TYR A 41 -12.89 5.95 3.28
CA TYR A 41 -12.12 7.21 3.39
C TYR A 41 -12.71 8.15 4.44
N ALA A 42 -14.01 8.36 4.44
CA ALA A 42 -14.66 9.20 5.44
C ALA A 42 -14.42 8.67 6.86
N ARG A 43 -14.46 7.34 7.03
CA ARG A 43 -14.18 6.67 8.30
C ARG A 43 -12.72 6.85 8.73
N MET A 44 -11.76 6.67 7.83
CA MET A 44 -10.34 6.86 8.13
C MET A 44 -10.02 8.29 8.52
N LEU A 45 -10.57 9.29 7.82
CA LEU A 45 -10.43 10.70 8.19
C LEU A 45 -11.02 11.00 9.57
N GLY A 46 -12.16 10.39 9.91
CA GLY A 46 -12.73 10.50 11.25
C GLY A 46 -11.84 9.92 12.34
N LEU A 47 -11.22 8.77 12.08
CA LEU A 47 -10.27 8.16 13.01
C LEU A 47 -8.99 8.99 13.17
N TRP A 48 -8.48 9.56 12.09
CA TRP A 48 -7.33 10.47 12.13
C TRP A 48 -7.63 11.74 12.94
N ARG A 49 -8.76 12.40 12.69
CA ARG A 49 -9.18 13.61 13.43
C ARG A 49 -9.34 13.38 14.93
N THR A 50 -9.67 12.16 15.32
CA THR A 50 -9.82 11.78 16.74
C THR A 50 -8.53 11.19 17.35
N GLY A 51 -7.39 11.22 16.61
CA GLY A 51 -6.11 10.69 17.08
C GLY A 51 -6.05 9.16 17.17
N ARG A 52 -7.02 8.43 16.60
CA ARG A 52 -7.08 6.97 16.61
C ARG A 52 -6.39 6.32 15.40
N LEU A 53 -6.01 7.11 14.41
CA LEU A 53 -5.25 6.70 13.24
C LEU A 53 -4.12 7.71 13.03
N ASP A 54 -2.89 7.26 13.12
CA ASP A 54 -1.70 8.10 12.94
C ASP A 54 -1.30 8.11 11.45
N LEU A 55 -1.89 9.01 10.67
CA LEU A 55 -1.48 9.22 9.28
C LEU A 55 -0.20 10.06 9.18
N ASP A 56 0.00 10.99 10.10
CA ASP A 56 1.15 11.90 10.10
C ASP A 56 2.45 11.13 10.36
N GLY A 57 2.42 10.14 11.25
CA GLY A 57 3.55 9.25 11.52
C GLY A 57 3.93 8.34 10.35
N MET A 58 3.04 8.15 9.37
CA MET A 58 3.35 7.42 8.15
C MET A 58 4.15 8.25 7.14
N ILE A 59 4.18 9.58 7.28
CA ILE A 59 4.93 10.46 6.39
C ILE A 59 6.41 10.41 6.79
N THR A 60 7.18 9.67 6.02
CA THR A 60 8.63 9.51 6.24
C THR A 60 9.40 10.77 5.87
N GLN A 61 8.97 11.46 4.82
CA GLN A 61 9.68 12.61 4.28
C GLN A 61 8.72 13.62 3.65
N ARG A 62 9.02 14.91 3.89
CA ARG A 62 8.43 16.05 3.18
C ARG A 62 9.50 16.69 2.32
N LEU A 63 9.19 16.97 1.06
CA LEU A 63 10.17 17.44 0.07
C LEU A 63 9.55 18.47 -0.88
N LYS A 64 10.38 19.18 -1.59
CA LYS A 64 9.99 20.11 -2.66
C LYS A 64 9.91 19.37 -3.99
N LEU A 65 9.25 19.97 -4.97
CA LEU A 65 9.13 19.39 -6.30
C LEU A 65 10.49 19.16 -6.96
N ASP A 66 11.45 20.04 -6.72
CA ASP A 66 12.80 19.95 -7.28
C ASP A 66 13.57 18.70 -6.81
N ASP A 67 13.15 18.09 -5.69
CA ASP A 67 13.77 16.88 -5.14
C ASP A 67 13.13 15.59 -5.64
N ILE A 68 12.23 15.65 -6.63
CA ILE A 68 11.39 14.52 -7.04
C ILE A 68 12.21 13.31 -7.52
N ASP A 69 13.30 13.53 -8.23
CA ASP A 69 14.13 12.43 -8.75
C ASP A 69 14.80 11.64 -7.60
N GLN A 70 15.24 12.33 -6.57
CA GLN A 70 15.81 11.70 -5.37
C GLN A 70 14.73 10.93 -4.60
N ALA A 71 13.53 11.51 -4.53
CA ALA A 71 12.37 10.88 -3.89
C ALA A 71 11.98 9.58 -4.59
N LEU A 72 11.91 9.56 -5.91
CA LEU A 72 11.62 8.36 -6.69
C LEU A 72 12.70 7.28 -6.53
N ALA A 73 13.97 7.68 -6.49
CA ALA A 73 15.07 6.77 -6.24
C ALA A 73 14.98 6.13 -4.84
N ALA A 74 14.65 6.90 -3.80
CA ALA A 74 14.45 6.40 -2.44
C ALA A 74 13.26 5.43 -2.36
N LEU A 75 12.17 5.72 -3.06
CA LEU A 75 11.02 4.84 -3.17
C LEU A 75 11.40 3.50 -3.83
N GLY A 76 12.19 3.55 -4.91
CA GLY A 76 12.66 2.36 -5.61
C GLY A 76 13.55 1.45 -4.75
N ARG A 77 14.27 2.00 -3.78
CA ARG A 77 15.09 1.25 -2.81
C ARG A 77 14.29 0.70 -1.62
N GLY A 78 13.06 1.19 -1.41
CA GLY A 78 12.26 0.84 -0.24
C GLY A 78 12.67 1.54 1.06
N ASP A 79 13.42 2.64 0.97
CA ASP A 79 13.92 3.39 2.13
C ASP A 79 12.84 4.22 2.83
N VAL A 80 11.70 4.39 2.19
CA VAL A 80 10.64 5.30 2.63
C VAL A 80 9.27 4.63 2.58
N VAL A 81 8.40 4.98 3.52
CA VAL A 81 7.00 4.50 3.54
C VAL A 81 6.10 5.45 2.75
N ARG A 82 6.17 6.74 3.03
CA ARG A 82 5.36 7.77 2.37
C ARG A 82 6.16 9.07 2.24
N GLN A 83 6.16 9.61 1.06
CA GLN A 83 6.73 10.93 0.76
C GLN A 83 5.63 11.88 0.32
N VAL A 84 5.72 13.14 0.73
CA VAL A 84 4.74 14.18 0.40
C VAL A 84 5.48 15.38 -0.17
N ILE A 85 5.05 15.83 -1.35
CA ILE A 85 5.54 17.08 -1.94
C ILE A 85 4.76 18.21 -1.32
N ILE A 86 5.48 19.20 -0.79
CA ILE A 86 4.90 20.43 -0.25
C ILE A 86 5.05 21.51 -1.31
N HIS A 87 3.94 22.12 -1.66
CA HIS A 87 3.89 23.29 -2.52
C HIS A 87 3.79 24.54 -1.63
N ASP A 88 4.67 25.50 -1.91
CA ASP A 88 4.69 26.80 -1.21
C ASP A 88 3.58 27.71 -1.74
#